data_8479f66bce1ab2e2c4fe04ad590388b6
#
_entry.id   8479f66bce1ab2e2c4fe04ad590388b6
#
_cell.length_a   1.000
_cell.length_b   1.000
_cell.length_c   1.000
_cell.angle_alpha   90.00
_cell.angle_beta   90.00
_cell.angle_gamma   90.00
#
_symmetry.space_group_name_H-M   'P 1'
#
loop_
_entity.id
_entity.type
_entity.pdbx_description
1 polymer ?
#
loop_
_entity_poly.entity_id
_entity_poly.type
_entity_poly.pdbx_seq_one_letter_code
_entity_poly.pdbx_strand_id
1 'polypeptide(L)' 'MEQKPLKTREEILADFARKGISVRGWAISNGLTPSVVHSLLKGRLTGRIGESHKAAVMLGLKHGEIIQ' A
#
# COMPACT_ATOMS: atom_id res chain seq x y z
N MET A 1 16.53 -5.39 -15.47
CA MET A 1 15.65 -4.24 -15.36
C MET A 1 15.61 -3.77 -13.92
N GLU A 2 15.81 -2.49 -13.70
CA GLU A 2 15.84 -1.98 -12.35
C GLU A 2 14.44 -1.83 -11.80
N GLN A 3 14.26 -2.22 -10.55
CA GLN A 3 13.00 -2.01 -9.85
C GLN A 3 13.02 -0.66 -9.18
N LYS A 4 11.84 -0.07 -9.01
CA LYS A 4 11.73 1.20 -8.31
C LYS A 4 12.11 1.03 -6.84
N PRO A 5 12.75 2.04 -6.23
CA PRO A 5 13.04 1.97 -4.80
C PRO A 5 11.76 1.78 -3.99
N LEU A 6 11.85 1.00 -2.93
CA LEU A 6 10.73 0.81 -2.03
C LEU A 6 10.53 2.07 -1.18
N LYS A 7 9.30 2.31 -0.81
CA LYS A 7 8.93 3.42 0.08
C LYS A 7 8.72 2.92 1.48
N THR A 8 9.01 3.78 2.46
CA THR A 8 8.66 3.49 3.84
C THR A 8 7.19 3.87 4.07
N ARG A 9 6.64 3.36 5.17
CA ARG A 9 5.27 3.72 5.56
C ARG A 9 5.12 5.21 5.75
N GLU A 10 6.12 5.83 6.38
CA GLU A 10 6.13 7.27 6.62
C GLU A 10 6.13 8.07 5.32
N GLU A 11 6.90 7.62 4.34
CA GLU A 11 6.92 8.28 3.04
C GLU A 11 5.57 8.21 2.34
N ILE A 12 4.90 7.06 2.43
CA ILE A 12 3.59 6.88 1.81
C ILE A 12 2.55 7.78 2.49
N LEU A 13 2.56 7.82 3.81
CA LEU A 13 1.63 8.66 4.55
C LEU A 13 1.88 10.15 4.27
N ALA A 14 3.14 10.55 4.17
CA ALA A 14 3.49 11.91 3.82
C ALA A 14 3.03 12.28 2.41
N ASP A 15 3.16 11.34 1.47
CA ASP A 15 2.69 11.52 0.10
C ASP A 15 1.17 11.73 0.06
N PHE A 16 0.43 10.90 0.80
CA PHE A 16 -1.03 11.02 0.85
C PHE A 16 -1.44 12.38 1.44
N ALA A 17 -0.78 12.79 2.51
CA ALA A 17 -1.06 14.09 3.13
C ALA A 17 -0.77 15.23 2.16
N ARG A 18 0.36 15.16 1.47
CA ARG A 18 0.76 16.19 0.50
C ARG A 18 -0.24 16.32 -0.64
N LYS A 19 -0.81 15.19 -1.07
CA LYS A 19 -1.77 15.17 -2.18
C LYS A 19 -3.22 15.36 -1.74
N GLY A 20 -3.46 15.42 -0.43
CA GLY A 20 -4.82 15.51 0.08
C GLY A 20 -5.64 14.24 -0.10
N ILE A 21 -4.99 13.09 -0.12
CA ILE A 21 -5.64 11.79 -0.34
C ILE A 21 -5.78 11.08 1.00
N SER A 22 -7.01 10.59 1.28
CA SER A 22 -7.20 9.74 2.47
C SER A 22 -6.85 8.30 2.15
N VAL A 23 -6.36 7.57 3.16
CA VAL A 23 -6.06 6.14 3.03
C VAL A 23 -7.32 5.38 2.63
N ARG A 24 -8.44 5.68 3.29
CA ARG A 24 -9.72 5.03 2.99
C ARG A 24 -10.15 5.28 1.54
N GLY A 25 -10.07 6.52 1.08
CA GLY A 25 -10.43 6.87 -0.29
C GLY A 25 -9.56 6.18 -1.31
N TRP A 26 -8.26 6.15 -1.06
CA TRP A 26 -7.33 5.46 -1.93
C TRP A 26 -7.63 3.97 -2.02
N ALA A 27 -7.89 3.33 -0.86
CA ALA A 27 -8.22 1.91 -0.81
C ALA A 27 -9.46 1.60 -1.63
N ILE A 28 -10.53 2.36 -1.42
CA ILE A 28 -11.79 2.16 -2.13
C ILE A 28 -11.60 2.35 -3.63
N SER A 29 -10.86 3.38 -4.03
CA SER A 29 -10.60 3.65 -5.45
C SER A 29 -9.84 2.52 -6.14
N ASN A 30 -9.06 1.76 -5.38
CA ASN A 30 -8.27 0.66 -5.92
C ASN A 30 -8.89 -0.71 -5.65
N GLY A 31 -10.13 -0.75 -5.18
CA GLY A 31 -10.84 -1.99 -4.92
C GLY A 31 -10.28 -2.75 -3.73
N LEU A 32 -9.70 -2.06 -2.77
CA LEU A 32 -9.08 -2.66 -1.59
C LEU A 32 -9.89 -2.38 -0.34
N THR A 33 -9.75 -3.25 0.65
CA THR A 33 -10.38 -3.06 1.95
C THR A 33 -9.62 -2.00 2.76
N PRO A 34 -10.26 -0.90 3.17
CA PRO A 34 -9.54 0.14 3.91
C PRO A 34 -8.83 -0.35 5.16
N SER A 35 -9.44 -1.26 5.94
CA SER A 35 -8.79 -1.77 7.15
C SER A 35 -7.52 -2.54 6.85
N VAL A 36 -7.45 -3.25 5.72
CA VAL A 36 -6.23 -3.95 5.31
C VAL A 36 -5.12 -2.93 5.00
N VAL A 37 -5.45 -1.89 4.25
CA VAL A 37 -4.48 -0.85 3.90
C VAL A 37 -3.99 -0.12 5.15
N HIS A 38 -4.91 0.23 6.06
CA HIS A 38 -4.53 0.86 7.32
C HIS A 38 -3.59 -0.03 8.14
N SER A 39 -3.90 -1.34 8.22
CA SER A 39 -3.07 -2.27 8.98
C SER A 39 -1.67 -2.41 8.40
N LEU A 40 -1.55 -2.39 7.06
CA LEU A 40 -0.26 -2.40 6.39
C LEU A 40 0.54 -1.14 6.74
N LEU A 41 -0.10 0.01 6.68
CA LEU A 41 0.58 1.29 6.95
C LEU A 41 0.94 1.46 8.41
N LYS A 42 0.25 0.76 9.32
CA LYS A 42 0.58 0.75 10.74
C LYS A 42 1.58 -0.35 11.10
N GLY A 43 1.98 -1.17 10.13
CA GLY A 43 2.92 -2.25 10.37
C GLY A 43 2.34 -3.50 11.03
N ARG A 44 1.02 -3.62 11.07
CA ARG A 44 0.35 -4.79 11.67
C ARG A 44 0.27 -5.98 10.74
N LEU A 45 0.32 -5.75 9.42
CA LEU A 45 0.32 -6.80 8.41
C LEU A 45 1.62 -6.73 7.63
N THR A 46 2.11 -7.90 7.21
CA THR A 46 3.35 -8.00 6.43
C THR A 46 3.13 -7.91 4.93
N GLY A 47 1.90 -8.11 4.48
CA GLY A 47 1.59 -8.06 3.05
C GLY A 47 2.11 -9.27 2.28
N ARG A 48 2.06 -10.46 2.89
CA ARG A 48 2.66 -11.67 2.29
C ARG A 48 1.78 -12.32 1.23
N ILE A 49 0.47 -12.38 1.46
CA ILE A 49 -0.45 -13.07 0.57
C ILE A 49 -1.77 -12.30 0.46
N GLY A 50 -2.54 -12.64 -0.57
CA GLY A 50 -3.89 -12.13 -0.73
C GLY A 50 -3.95 -10.63 -0.95
N GLU A 51 -4.99 -10.01 -0.44
CA GLU A 51 -5.22 -8.58 -0.61
C GLU A 51 -4.12 -7.74 0.04
N SER A 52 -3.56 -8.19 1.15
CA SER A 52 -2.47 -7.45 1.79
C SER A 52 -1.22 -7.41 0.92
N HIS A 53 -0.93 -8.51 0.20
CA HIS A 53 0.17 -8.52 -0.77
C HIS A 53 -0.10 -7.53 -1.90
N LYS A 54 -1.29 -7.56 -2.47
CA LYS A 54 -1.67 -6.65 -3.54
C LYS A 54 -1.54 -5.20 -3.10
N ALA A 55 -2.06 -4.88 -1.92
CA ALA A 55 -1.99 -3.53 -1.39
C ALA A 55 -0.55 -3.10 -1.13
N ALA A 56 0.28 -3.98 -0.58
CA ALA A 56 1.67 -3.67 -0.30
C ALA A 56 2.45 -3.36 -1.58
N VAL A 57 2.22 -4.13 -2.63
CA VAL A 57 2.87 -3.88 -3.93
C VAL A 57 2.40 -2.56 -4.53
N MET A 58 1.09 -2.29 -4.49
CA MET A 58 0.52 -1.06 -5.05
C MET A 58 0.99 0.18 -4.28
N LEU A 59 1.17 0.06 -2.97
CA LEU A 59 1.67 1.18 -2.16
C LEU A 59 3.16 1.43 -2.34
N GLY A 60 3.90 0.44 -2.83
CA GLY A 60 5.34 0.55 -2.97
C GLY A 60 6.11 0.08 -1.74
N LEU A 61 5.45 -0.67 -0.84
CA LEU A 61 6.10 -1.22 0.35
C LEU A 61 6.96 -2.44 0.03
N LYS A 62 6.67 -3.11 -1.07
CA LYS A 62 7.44 -4.28 -1.48
C LYS A 62 7.40 -4.42 -3.00
N HIS A 63 8.38 -5.11 -3.55
CA HIS A 63 8.36 -5.53 -4.94
C HIS A 63 7.59 -6.84 -5.06
N GLY A 64 6.92 -7.03 -6.18
CA GLY A 64 6.20 -8.26 -6.41
C GLY A 64 5.23 -8.12 -7.57
N GLU A 65 4.56 -9.23 -7.86
CA GLU A 65 3.57 -9.28 -8.92
C GLU A 65 2.18 -9.46 -8.32
N ILE A 66 1.20 -8.85 -8.95
CA ILE A 66 -0.18 -9.00 -8.55
C ILE A 66 -0.82 -9.98 -9.52
N ILE A 67 -1.15 -11.15 -9.00
CA ILE A 67 -1.76 -12.23 -9.79
C ILE A 67 -3.24 -12.28 -9.40
N GLN A 68 -4.09 -12.19 -10.40
CA GLN A 68 -5.54 -12.19 -10.19
C GLN A 68 -6.18 -13.50 -10.61
#